data_85615d9ccba1294ac4cbc61de750a87e
#
_entry.id   85615d9ccba1294ac4cbc61de750a87e
#
_cell.length_a   1.000
_cell.length_b   1.000
_cell.length_c   1.000
_cell.angle_alpha   90.00
_cell.angle_beta   90.00
_cell.angle_gamma   90.00
#
_symmetry.space_group_name_H-M   'P 1'
#
loop_
_entity.id
_entity.type
_entity.pdbx_description
1 polymer ?
#
loop_
_entity_poly.entity_id
_entity_poly.type
_entity_poly.pdbx_seq_one_letter_code
_entity_poly.pdbx_strand_id
1 'polypeptide(L)'
;MSTESEARIQRIATLPFEKAGAPEGGLVSGIAPAVRDIWGHRALLDLLIRRELKARYKDSALGFVWSFIRPLTMLAIYYFAVGQVLGAARSVPQFAIYVFAGLTLWGLYNEVIAGGTTSILANAGLIKKVYVPRELFPLASLGSALFNFAVQFVVLLAAVVVLGQFPLSWNLLYVPVAVVLTVIYGLALGLFLSAVNVYLRDVQYLVEVALLILFWASPIVYSFGMVVDRAAARGQEWIVTLYQLNPMTDIILAFQKGIWRAGSETTTMADGTVVPPQPFPVDLDFRLLVLAVVGLALLLVAQRVFARLQGNFAQEI
;
A
#
# COMPACT_ATOMS: atom_id res chain seq x y z
N MET A 1 -27.68 23.19 -40.73
CA MET A 1 -27.06 23.30 -39.41
C MET A 1 -27.90 24.30 -38.62
N SER A 2 -28.26 24.00 -37.36
CA SER A 2 -29.10 24.92 -36.60
C SER A 2 -28.26 26.11 -36.10
N THR A 3 -28.88 27.28 -36.01
CA THR A 3 -28.28 28.53 -35.49
C THR A 3 -27.64 28.36 -34.12
N GLU A 4 -28.09 27.38 -33.34
CA GLU A 4 -27.53 26.98 -32.03
C GLU A 4 -26.16 26.29 -32.14
N SER A 5 -25.92 25.46 -33.18
CA SER A 5 -24.64 24.81 -33.39
C SER A 5 -23.55 25.80 -33.84
N GLU A 6 -23.93 26.81 -34.64
CA GLU A 6 -22.99 27.88 -35.04
C GLU A 6 -22.62 28.80 -33.88
N ALA A 7 -23.56 29.16 -33.03
CA ALA A 7 -23.30 29.95 -31.83
C ALA A 7 -22.40 29.20 -30.83
N ARG A 8 -22.57 27.88 -30.74
CA ARG A 8 -21.72 27.01 -29.89
C ARG A 8 -20.29 26.89 -30.43
N ILE A 9 -20.13 26.75 -31.75
CA ILE A 9 -18.83 26.73 -32.42
C ILE A 9 -18.09 28.05 -32.25
N GLN A 10 -18.79 29.21 -32.46
CA GLN A 10 -18.21 30.52 -32.23
C GLN A 10 -17.79 30.75 -30.79
N ARG A 11 -18.59 30.30 -29.82
CA ARG A 11 -18.24 30.37 -28.40
C ARG A 11 -17.03 29.54 -28.05
N ILE A 12 -16.89 28.33 -28.62
CA ILE A 12 -15.72 27.48 -28.43
C ILE A 12 -14.46 28.08 -29.07
N ALA A 13 -14.60 28.70 -30.24
CA ALA A 13 -13.49 29.36 -30.96
C ALA A 13 -12.93 30.59 -30.23
N THR A 14 -13.72 31.22 -29.35
CA THR A 14 -13.31 32.43 -28.59
C THR A 14 -12.70 32.03 -27.21
N LEU A 15 -12.76 30.76 -26.80
CA LEU A 15 -12.14 30.35 -25.56
C LEU A 15 -10.61 30.28 -25.74
N PRO A 16 -9.82 30.84 -24.80
CA PRO A 16 -8.38 30.72 -24.87
C PRO A 16 -7.98 29.23 -24.77
N PHE A 17 -7.03 28.84 -25.62
CA PHE A 17 -6.44 27.50 -25.52
C PHE A 17 -5.75 27.40 -24.17
N GLU A 18 -6.31 26.62 -23.25
CA GLU A 18 -5.60 26.19 -22.05
C GLU A 18 -4.60 25.11 -22.43
N LYS A 19 -3.32 25.31 -22.09
CA LYS A 19 -2.32 24.25 -22.22
C LYS A 19 -2.77 23.06 -21.36
N ALA A 20 -3.13 21.96 -22.01
CA ALA A 20 -3.35 20.67 -21.36
C ALA A 20 -2.00 20.08 -20.93
N GLY A 21 -1.35 20.67 -19.94
CA GLY A 21 -0.02 20.26 -19.45
C GLY A 21 0.17 20.67 -18.01
N ALA A 22 1.22 20.10 -17.37
CA ALA A 22 1.57 20.43 -16.00
C ALA A 22 1.76 21.94 -15.84
N PRO A 23 1.24 22.55 -14.75
CA PRO A 23 1.43 23.98 -14.48
C PRO A 23 2.93 24.33 -14.54
N GLU A 24 3.26 25.40 -15.24
CA GLU A 24 4.61 25.98 -15.27
C GLU A 24 4.89 26.56 -13.88
N GLY A 25 5.56 25.79 -13.01
CA GLY A 25 5.84 26.20 -11.64
C GLY A 25 6.75 25.22 -10.89
N GLY A 26 7.26 25.63 -9.73
CA GLY A 26 8.14 24.82 -8.87
C GLY A 26 7.50 23.53 -8.36
N LEU A 27 8.26 22.71 -7.64
CA LEU A 27 7.85 21.40 -7.12
C LEU A 27 6.52 21.42 -6.34
N VAL A 28 6.20 22.52 -5.67
CA VAL A 28 5.05 22.67 -4.78
C VAL A 28 3.86 23.37 -5.45
N SER A 29 4.09 24.21 -6.46
CA SER A 29 3.05 25.06 -7.07
C SER A 29 1.94 24.29 -7.80
N GLY A 30 2.19 23.04 -8.21
CA GLY A 30 1.19 22.20 -8.90
C GLY A 30 0.31 21.36 -7.99
N ILE A 31 0.64 21.23 -6.68
CA ILE A 31 -0.05 20.31 -5.77
C ILE A 31 -1.42 20.83 -5.38
N ALA A 32 -1.52 22.09 -4.96
CA ALA A 32 -2.78 22.68 -4.52
C ALA A 32 -3.86 22.66 -5.63
N PRO A 33 -3.56 23.02 -6.90
CA PRO A 33 -4.48 22.83 -8.02
C PRO A 33 -4.89 21.35 -8.21
N ALA A 34 -3.94 20.41 -8.20
CA ALA A 34 -4.23 18.99 -8.36
C ALA A 34 -5.15 18.44 -7.25
N VAL A 35 -4.86 18.80 -6.00
CA VAL A 35 -5.72 18.41 -4.85
C VAL A 35 -7.12 19.03 -4.99
N ARG A 36 -7.21 20.29 -5.40
CA ARG A 36 -8.51 20.95 -5.62
C ARG A 36 -9.29 20.28 -6.74
N ASP A 37 -8.63 19.90 -7.83
CA ASP A 37 -9.26 19.23 -8.96
C ASP A 37 -9.75 17.83 -8.57
N ILE A 38 -8.92 17.04 -7.88
CA ILE A 38 -9.32 15.74 -7.32
C ILE A 38 -10.53 15.91 -6.39
N TRP A 39 -10.50 16.90 -5.50
CA TRP A 39 -11.61 17.18 -4.58
C TRP A 39 -12.90 17.58 -5.30
N GLY A 40 -12.78 18.35 -6.38
CA GLY A 40 -13.91 18.70 -7.26
C GLY A 40 -14.55 17.47 -7.91
N HIS A 41 -13.73 16.45 -8.21
CA HIS A 41 -14.16 15.21 -8.87
C HIS A 41 -14.37 14.03 -7.90
N ARG A 42 -14.52 14.28 -6.58
CA ARG A 42 -14.69 13.22 -5.56
C ARG A 42 -15.88 12.28 -5.82
N ALA A 43 -16.96 12.77 -6.42
CA ALA A 43 -18.10 11.94 -6.79
C ALA A 43 -17.74 10.92 -7.88
N LEU A 44 -16.90 11.34 -8.84
CA LEU A 44 -16.37 10.45 -9.87
C LEU A 44 -15.38 9.44 -9.28
N LEU A 45 -14.53 9.88 -8.34
CA LEU A 45 -13.62 8.97 -7.62
C LEU A 45 -14.40 7.87 -6.89
N ASP A 46 -15.45 8.22 -6.13
CA ASP A 46 -16.32 7.23 -5.45
C ASP A 46 -16.93 6.24 -6.46
N LEU A 47 -17.41 6.75 -7.60
CA LEU A 47 -17.96 5.90 -8.66
C LEU A 47 -16.91 4.94 -9.25
N LEU A 48 -15.68 5.40 -9.46
CA LEU A 48 -14.58 4.57 -9.94
C LEU A 48 -14.21 3.48 -8.92
N ILE A 49 -14.12 3.83 -7.63
CA ILE A 49 -13.86 2.86 -6.55
C ILE A 49 -14.95 1.79 -6.52
N ARG A 50 -16.22 2.19 -6.53
CA ARG A 50 -17.36 1.25 -6.55
C ARG A 50 -17.35 0.37 -7.79
N ARG A 51 -16.97 0.91 -8.95
CA ARG A 51 -16.83 0.15 -10.18
C ARG A 51 -15.74 -0.92 -10.06
N GLU A 52 -14.55 -0.56 -9.52
CA GLU A 52 -13.46 -1.52 -9.31
C GLU A 52 -13.86 -2.63 -8.33
N LEU A 53 -14.49 -2.28 -7.21
CA LEU A 53 -14.99 -3.25 -6.25
C LEU A 53 -16.04 -4.19 -6.85
N LYS A 54 -17.01 -3.66 -7.63
CA LYS A 54 -18.00 -4.48 -8.31
C LYS A 54 -17.38 -5.38 -9.37
N ALA A 55 -16.40 -4.88 -10.14
CA ALA A 55 -15.72 -5.64 -11.18
C ALA A 55 -14.96 -6.84 -10.61
N ARG A 56 -14.36 -6.68 -9.43
CA ARG A 56 -13.60 -7.75 -8.75
C ARG A 56 -14.47 -8.95 -8.35
N TYR A 57 -15.74 -8.71 -8.01
CA TYR A 57 -16.64 -9.75 -7.53
C TYR A 57 -17.76 -10.11 -8.55
N LYS A 58 -17.73 -9.48 -9.74
CA LYS A 58 -18.72 -9.73 -10.77
C LYS A 58 -18.62 -11.19 -11.25
N ASP A 59 -19.78 -11.80 -11.42
CA ASP A 59 -19.93 -13.17 -11.94
C ASP A 59 -19.23 -14.25 -11.08
N SER A 60 -18.93 -13.96 -9.80
CA SER A 60 -18.33 -14.91 -8.86
C SER A 60 -19.40 -15.55 -7.97
N ALA A 61 -19.44 -16.89 -7.92
CA ALA A 61 -20.37 -17.63 -7.06
C ALA A 61 -20.17 -17.35 -5.56
N LEU A 62 -18.93 -17.12 -5.12
CA LEU A 62 -18.58 -16.80 -3.74
C LEU A 62 -18.44 -15.28 -3.49
N GLY A 63 -18.45 -14.48 -4.56
CA GLY A 63 -18.45 -13.02 -4.48
C GLY A 63 -17.42 -12.46 -3.48
N PHE A 64 -17.92 -11.68 -2.53
CA PHE A 64 -17.12 -11.03 -1.49
C PHE A 64 -16.40 -12.00 -0.53
N VAL A 65 -16.84 -13.25 -0.43
CA VAL A 65 -16.23 -14.26 0.48
C VAL A 65 -14.76 -14.54 0.11
N TRP A 66 -14.38 -14.36 -1.17
CA TRP A 66 -12.98 -14.47 -1.59
C TRP A 66 -12.04 -13.48 -0.90
N SER A 67 -12.54 -12.33 -0.44
CA SER A 67 -11.75 -11.36 0.33
C SER A 67 -11.26 -11.90 1.66
N PHE A 68 -11.94 -12.92 2.20
CA PHE A 68 -11.57 -13.62 3.43
C PHE A 68 -10.80 -14.90 3.15
N ILE A 69 -11.25 -15.70 2.18
CA ILE A 69 -10.66 -17.01 1.87
C ILE A 69 -9.18 -16.87 1.52
N ARG A 70 -8.83 -15.94 0.63
CA ARG A 70 -7.45 -15.77 0.15
C ARG A 70 -6.46 -15.43 1.29
N PRO A 71 -6.68 -14.40 2.14
CA PRO A 71 -5.81 -14.10 3.26
C PRO A 71 -5.75 -15.21 4.30
N LEU A 72 -6.88 -15.85 4.61
CA LEU A 72 -6.92 -16.96 5.57
C LEU A 72 -6.20 -18.20 5.06
N THR A 73 -6.28 -18.49 3.75
CA THR A 73 -5.51 -19.57 3.13
C THR A 73 -4.00 -19.30 3.23
N MET A 74 -3.58 -18.07 2.92
CA MET A 74 -2.17 -17.67 3.07
C MET A 74 -1.71 -17.77 4.53
N LEU A 75 -2.53 -17.30 5.48
CA LEU A 75 -2.25 -17.46 6.91
C LEU A 75 -2.09 -18.94 7.27
N ALA A 76 -3.01 -19.80 6.83
CA ALA A 76 -2.95 -21.24 7.11
C ALA A 76 -1.66 -21.86 6.54
N ILE A 77 -1.30 -21.55 5.29
CA ILE A 77 -0.07 -22.05 4.66
C ILE A 77 1.15 -21.60 5.47
N TYR A 78 1.29 -20.32 5.79
CA TYR A 78 2.44 -19.84 6.54
C TYR A 78 2.47 -20.35 7.98
N TYR A 79 1.32 -20.44 8.62
CA TYR A 79 1.24 -21.02 9.98
C TYR A 79 1.71 -22.47 10.01
N PHE A 80 1.24 -23.30 9.08
CA PHE A 80 1.64 -24.71 9.02
C PHE A 80 3.07 -24.86 8.50
N ALA A 81 3.42 -24.31 7.34
CA ALA A 81 4.72 -24.53 6.73
C ALA A 81 5.85 -23.87 7.53
N VAL A 82 5.73 -22.56 7.83
CA VAL A 82 6.80 -21.82 8.52
C VAL A 82 6.66 -21.97 10.04
N GLY A 83 5.45 -21.87 10.56
CA GLY A 83 5.20 -21.95 12.00
C GLY A 83 5.47 -23.34 12.57
N GLN A 84 4.81 -24.37 12.06
CA GLN A 84 4.84 -25.71 12.63
C GLN A 84 6.00 -26.56 12.07
N VAL A 85 6.13 -26.66 10.74
CA VAL A 85 7.14 -27.54 10.11
C VAL A 85 8.54 -26.96 10.28
N LEU A 86 8.77 -25.68 10.00
CA LEU A 86 10.07 -25.02 10.19
C LEU A 86 10.31 -24.56 11.63
N GLY A 87 9.32 -24.64 12.52
CA GLY A 87 9.46 -24.40 13.96
C GLY A 87 9.48 -22.92 14.36
N ALA A 88 9.16 -21.96 13.47
CA ALA A 88 9.15 -20.53 13.80
C ALA A 88 8.14 -20.18 14.92
N ALA A 89 7.05 -20.93 15.03
CA ALA A 89 6.06 -20.77 16.10
C ALA A 89 6.61 -21.07 17.50
N ARG A 90 7.76 -21.77 17.63
CA ARG A 90 8.41 -22.04 18.92
C ARG A 90 9.16 -20.83 19.47
N SER A 91 9.63 -19.93 18.60
CA SER A 91 10.40 -18.73 18.99
C SER A 91 9.59 -17.43 18.94
N VAL A 92 8.43 -17.45 18.27
CA VAL A 92 7.58 -16.26 18.06
C VAL A 92 6.22 -16.52 18.73
N PRO A 93 5.92 -15.89 19.89
CA PRO A 93 4.67 -16.10 20.60
C PRO A 93 3.50 -15.61 19.73
N GLN A 94 2.37 -16.35 19.75
CA GLN A 94 1.20 -16.03 18.94
C GLN A 94 1.54 -15.79 17.46
N PHE A 95 2.33 -16.71 16.88
CA PHE A 95 2.87 -16.62 15.51
C PHE A 95 1.79 -16.31 14.45
N ALA A 96 0.56 -16.84 14.63
CA ALA A 96 -0.55 -16.56 13.71
C ALA A 96 -0.90 -15.07 13.64
N ILE A 97 -0.98 -14.38 14.79
CA ILE A 97 -1.26 -12.94 14.85
C ILE A 97 -0.10 -12.16 14.19
N TYR A 98 1.14 -12.53 14.52
CA TYR A 98 2.35 -11.93 13.95
C TYR A 98 2.34 -11.96 12.41
N VAL A 99 2.16 -13.16 11.84
CA VAL A 99 2.15 -13.34 10.38
C VAL A 99 0.96 -12.63 9.76
N PHE A 100 -0.23 -12.75 10.36
CA PHE A 100 -1.43 -12.16 9.78
C PHE A 100 -1.39 -10.62 9.81
N ALA A 101 -0.81 -10.02 10.85
CA ALA A 101 -0.55 -8.58 10.89
C ALA A 101 0.37 -8.15 9.73
N GLY A 102 1.48 -8.85 9.54
CA GLY A 102 2.40 -8.59 8.43
C GLY A 102 1.74 -8.74 7.05
N LEU A 103 1.00 -9.84 6.85
CA LEU A 103 0.29 -10.10 5.58
C LEU A 103 -0.79 -9.07 5.29
N THR A 104 -1.52 -8.61 6.31
CA THR A 104 -2.58 -7.61 6.15
C THR A 104 -2.02 -6.27 5.67
N LEU A 105 -0.95 -5.79 6.30
CA LEU A 105 -0.32 -4.53 5.90
C LEU A 105 0.40 -4.64 4.55
N TRP A 106 1.09 -5.76 4.32
CA TRP A 106 1.72 -6.06 3.03
C TRP A 106 0.70 -6.14 1.90
N GLY A 107 -0.46 -6.74 2.15
CA GLY A 107 -1.57 -6.80 1.20
C GLY A 107 -2.00 -5.43 0.72
N LEU A 108 -2.14 -4.45 1.64
CA LEU A 108 -2.43 -3.07 1.30
C LEU A 108 -1.34 -2.48 0.40
N TYR A 109 -0.07 -2.60 0.80
CA TYR A 109 1.06 -2.09 0.02
C TYR A 109 1.12 -2.66 -1.40
N ASN A 110 1.02 -3.98 -1.50
CA ASN A 110 1.04 -4.70 -2.77
C ASN A 110 -0.13 -4.29 -3.68
N GLU A 111 -1.36 -4.24 -3.16
CA GLU A 111 -2.54 -3.86 -3.96
C GLU A 111 -2.47 -2.41 -4.45
N VAL A 112 -2.00 -1.47 -3.62
CA VAL A 112 -1.86 -0.06 -4.01
C VAL A 112 -0.85 0.10 -5.14
N ILE A 113 0.30 -0.59 -5.06
CA ILE A 113 1.34 -0.48 -6.09
C ILE A 113 0.92 -1.21 -7.37
N ALA A 114 0.54 -2.48 -7.28
CA ALA A 114 0.18 -3.27 -8.45
C ALA A 114 -1.05 -2.71 -9.18
N GLY A 115 -2.10 -2.38 -8.42
CA GLY A 115 -3.31 -1.75 -8.95
C GLY A 115 -3.05 -0.35 -9.51
N GLY A 116 -2.28 0.47 -8.78
CA GLY A 116 -1.85 1.79 -9.25
C GLY A 116 -1.10 1.70 -10.57
N THR A 117 -0.09 0.82 -10.67
CA THR A 117 0.75 0.64 -11.87
C THR A 117 -0.08 0.36 -13.12
N THR A 118 -1.08 -0.49 -13.03
CA THR A 118 -1.91 -0.89 -14.18
C THR A 118 -3.10 0.03 -14.42
N SER A 119 -3.43 0.93 -13.50
CA SER A 119 -4.67 1.71 -13.45
C SER A 119 -4.95 2.54 -14.71
N ILE A 120 -3.94 3.19 -15.29
CA ILE A 120 -4.10 4.03 -16.50
C ILE A 120 -4.43 3.16 -17.72
N LEU A 121 -3.65 2.10 -17.95
CA LEU A 121 -3.87 1.20 -19.09
C LEU A 121 -5.21 0.47 -19.01
N ALA A 122 -5.60 0.02 -17.81
CA ALA A 122 -6.89 -0.64 -17.58
C ALA A 122 -8.09 0.29 -17.87
N ASN A 123 -7.89 1.62 -17.82
CA ASN A 123 -8.91 2.61 -18.07
C ASN A 123 -8.72 3.40 -19.38
N ALA A 124 -7.88 2.90 -20.31
CA ALA A 124 -7.55 3.54 -21.59
C ALA A 124 -8.81 3.94 -22.39
N GLY A 125 -9.82 3.08 -22.42
CA GLY A 125 -11.07 3.35 -23.14
C GLY A 125 -11.87 4.54 -22.59
N LEU A 126 -11.77 4.83 -21.29
CA LEU A 126 -12.40 5.98 -20.65
C LEU A 126 -11.58 7.26 -20.91
N ILE A 127 -10.26 7.17 -20.76
CA ILE A 127 -9.33 8.29 -20.95
C ILE A 127 -9.41 8.86 -22.37
N LYS A 128 -9.63 8.02 -23.39
CA LYS A 128 -9.78 8.45 -24.78
C LYS A 128 -11.12 9.14 -25.09
N LYS A 129 -12.14 8.92 -24.28
CA LYS A 129 -13.52 9.38 -24.59
C LYS A 129 -13.98 10.58 -23.76
N VAL A 130 -13.44 10.72 -22.56
CA VAL A 130 -13.89 11.73 -21.59
C VAL A 130 -12.69 12.39 -20.94
N TYR A 131 -12.76 13.71 -20.79
CA TYR A 131 -11.77 14.42 -19.97
C TYR A 131 -12.00 14.11 -18.49
N VAL A 132 -11.03 13.46 -17.89
CA VAL A 132 -11.01 13.08 -16.46
C VAL A 132 -9.60 13.34 -15.93
N PRO A 133 -9.46 13.95 -14.74
CA PRO A 133 -8.16 14.02 -14.08
C PRO A 133 -7.57 12.61 -13.92
N ARG A 134 -6.41 12.38 -14.50
CA ARG A 134 -5.85 11.03 -14.66
C ARG A 134 -5.36 10.44 -13.35
N GLU A 135 -5.07 11.30 -12.37
CA GLU A 135 -4.73 10.92 -10.99
C GLU A 135 -5.86 10.14 -10.29
N LEU A 136 -7.11 10.30 -10.74
CA LEU A 136 -8.25 9.59 -10.16
C LEU A 136 -8.15 8.06 -10.32
N PHE A 137 -7.45 7.56 -11.36
CA PHE A 137 -7.33 6.11 -11.58
C PHE A 137 -6.42 5.42 -10.55
N PRO A 138 -5.18 5.86 -10.30
CA PRO A 138 -4.38 5.32 -9.19
C PRO A 138 -5.03 5.54 -7.82
N LEU A 139 -5.76 6.65 -7.62
CA LEU A 139 -6.50 6.91 -6.39
C LEU A 139 -7.72 5.99 -6.23
N ALA A 140 -8.38 5.58 -7.31
CA ALA A 140 -9.45 4.60 -7.27
C ALA A 140 -8.92 3.23 -6.85
N SER A 141 -7.76 2.82 -7.39
CA SER A 141 -7.09 1.58 -6.96
C SER A 141 -6.68 1.63 -5.48
N LEU A 142 -6.18 2.78 -4.99
CA LEU A 142 -5.93 2.99 -3.56
C LEU A 142 -7.22 2.82 -2.74
N GLY A 143 -8.33 3.44 -3.16
CA GLY A 143 -9.61 3.31 -2.46
C GLY A 143 -10.11 1.87 -2.40
N SER A 144 -9.95 1.11 -3.48
CA SER A 144 -10.27 -0.32 -3.53
C SER A 144 -9.37 -1.15 -2.60
N ALA A 145 -8.06 -0.86 -2.57
CA ALA A 145 -7.10 -1.52 -1.70
C ALA A 145 -7.37 -1.22 -0.20
N LEU A 146 -7.73 0.02 0.14
CA LEU A 146 -8.13 0.40 1.50
C LEU A 146 -9.39 -0.33 1.97
N PHE A 147 -10.36 -0.53 1.08
CA PHE A 147 -11.55 -1.31 1.40
C PHE A 147 -11.18 -2.77 1.74
N ASN A 148 -10.34 -3.42 0.92
CA ASN A 148 -9.88 -4.77 1.19
C ASN A 148 -9.05 -4.87 2.47
N PHE A 149 -8.16 -3.89 2.70
CA PHE A 149 -7.42 -3.78 3.95
C PHE A 149 -8.35 -3.67 5.16
N ALA A 150 -9.38 -2.82 5.09
CA ALA A 150 -10.33 -2.66 6.19
C ALA A 150 -11.04 -3.99 6.52
N VAL A 151 -11.43 -4.76 5.51
CA VAL A 151 -12.02 -6.09 5.70
C VAL A 151 -11.05 -7.03 6.41
N GLN A 152 -9.81 -7.13 5.91
CA GLN A 152 -8.77 -7.98 6.52
C GLN A 152 -8.40 -7.53 7.92
N PHE A 153 -8.34 -6.21 8.14
CA PHE A 153 -8.06 -5.62 9.44
C PHE A 153 -9.13 -5.93 10.48
N VAL A 154 -10.41 -5.93 10.10
CA VAL A 154 -11.51 -6.36 10.98
C VAL A 154 -11.34 -7.84 11.37
N VAL A 155 -10.96 -8.71 10.42
CA VAL A 155 -10.68 -10.12 10.74
C VAL A 155 -9.49 -10.26 11.68
N LEU A 156 -8.43 -9.49 11.47
CA LEU A 156 -7.25 -9.47 12.34
C LEU A 156 -7.64 -9.02 13.77
N LEU A 157 -8.42 -7.94 13.88
CA LEU A 157 -8.89 -7.45 15.18
C LEU A 157 -9.78 -8.48 15.89
N ALA A 158 -10.69 -9.13 15.15
CA ALA A 158 -11.52 -10.20 15.69
C ALA A 158 -10.65 -11.36 16.22
N ALA A 159 -9.62 -11.78 15.49
CA ALA A 159 -8.71 -12.82 15.95
C ALA A 159 -7.93 -12.40 17.21
N VAL A 160 -7.46 -11.16 17.28
CA VAL A 160 -6.75 -10.60 18.44
C VAL A 160 -7.67 -10.57 19.69
N VAL A 161 -8.94 -10.17 19.52
CA VAL A 161 -9.93 -10.15 20.61
C VAL A 161 -10.27 -11.56 21.07
N VAL A 162 -10.55 -12.48 20.17
CA VAL A 162 -10.89 -13.89 20.50
C VAL A 162 -9.75 -14.59 21.25
N LEU A 163 -8.50 -14.30 20.88
CA LEU A 163 -7.33 -14.85 21.55
C LEU A 163 -6.94 -14.09 22.83
N GLY A 164 -7.72 -13.11 23.28
CA GLY A 164 -7.45 -12.33 24.50
C GLY A 164 -6.19 -11.47 24.43
N GLN A 165 -5.71 -11.15 23.23
CA GLN A 165 -4.45 -10.45 22.98
C GLN A 165 -4.62 -8.96 22.62
N PHE A 166 -5.78 -8.36 22.95
CA PHE A 166 -6.05 -6.97 22.58
C PHE A 166 -5.03 -6.01 23.22
N PRO A 167 -4.29 -5.21 22.44
CA PRO A 167 -3.21 -4.38 22.93
C PRO A 167 -3.77 -3.06 23.47
N LEU A 168 -4.20 -3.03 24.74
CA LEU A 168 -4.58 -1.81 25.45
C LEU A 168 -3.34 -1.06 25.92
N SER A 169 -2.51 -0.60 24.98
CA SER A 169 -1.30 0.16 25.30
C SER A 169 -1.08 1.30 24.30
N TRP A 170 -0.19 2.24 24.64
CA TRP A 170 0.22 3.32 23.74
C TRP A 170 0.79 2.81 22.41
N ASN A 171 1.23 1.55 22.36
CA ASN A 171 1.70 0.92 21.13
C ASN A 171 0.63 0.87 20.02
N LEU A 172 -0.67 0.92 20.38
CA LEU A 172 -1.75 0.97 19.39
C LEU A 172 -1.64 2.17 18.43
N LEU A 173 -0.97 3.26 18.85
CA LEU A 173 -0.73 4.43 17.98
C LEU A 173 0.18 4.12 16.80
N TYR A 174 1.01 3.09 16.86
CA TYR A 174 1.81 2.66 15.70
C TYR A 174 0.97 2.14 14.54
N VAL A 175 -0.24 1.63 14.81
CA VAL A 175 -1.13 1.09 13.77
C VAL A 175 -1.54 2.15 12.75
N PRO A 176 -2.19 3.27 13.12
CA PRO A 176 -2.53 4.30 12.15
C PRO A 176 -1.31 4.93 11.48
N VAL A 177 -0.19 5.09 12.21
CA VAL A 177 1.07 5.60 11.62
C VAL A 177 1.57 4.68 10.53
N ALA A 178 1.62 3.36 10.78
CA ALA A 178 2.06 2.37 9.80
C ALA A 178 1.14 2.33 8.58
N VAL A 179 -0.18 2.40 8.77
CA VAL A 179 -1.15 2.44 7.66
C VAL A 179 -0.96 3.70 6.81
N VAL A 180 -0.82 4.86 7.43
CA VAL A 180 -0.59 6.14 6.70
C VAL A 180 0.72 6.08 5.92
N LEU A 181 1.79 5.60 6.51
CA LEU A 181 3.08 5.44 5.81
C LEU A 181 2.98 4.46 4.65
N THR A 182 2.30 3.32 4.84
CA THR A 182 2.05 2.35 3.76
C THR A 182 1.31 3.00 2.60
N VAL A 183 0.29 3.81 2.88
CA VAL A 183 -0.46 4.55 1.86
C VAL A 183 0.42 5.58 1.15
N ILE A 184 1.24 6.33 1.87
CA ILE A 184 2.13 7.34 1.28
C ILE A 184 3.13 6.68 0.31
N TYR A 185 3.84 5.63 0.75
CA TYR A 185 4.81 4.92 -0.09
C TYR A 185 4.13 4.16 -1.24
N GLY A 186 3.02 3.49 -0.96
CA GLY A 186 2.24 2.78 -1.97
C GLY A 186 1.71 3.72 -3.06
N LEU A 187 1.13 4.87 -2.66
CA LEU A 187 0.62 5.88 -3.59
C LEU A 187 1.75 6.56 -4.38
N ALA A 188 2.87 6.87 -3.75
CA ALA A 188 4.02 7.45 -4.43
C ALA A 188 4.52 6.51 -5.54
N LEU A 189 4.75 5.24 -5.21
CA LEU A 189 5.15 4.24 -6.21
C LEU A 189 4.06 3.97 -7.23
N GLY A 190 2.80 3.84 -6.81
CA GLY A 190 1.66 3.61 -7.71
C GLY A 190 1.49 4.72 -8.75
N LEU A 191 1.59 6.00 -8.34
CA LEU A 191 1.55 7.14 -9.26
C LEU A 191 2.75 7.13 -10.22
N PHE A 192 3.96 6.99 -9.69
CA PHE A 192 5.16 6.97 -10.52
C PHE A 192 5.13 5.84 -11.54
N LEU A 193 4.88 4.61 -11.07
CA LEU A 193 4.88 3.42 -11.91
C LEU A 193 3.72 3.40 -12.90
N SER A 194 2.55 3.95 -12.55
CA SER A 194 1.43 4.08 -13.50
C SER A 194 1.79 4.96 -14.69
N ALA A 195 2.51 6.06 -14.44
CA ALA A 195 2.95 6.94 -15.51
C ALA A 195 4.01 6.30 -16.40
N VAL A 196 4.97 5.57 -15.81
CA VAL A 196 6.02 4.88 -16.56
C VAL A 196 5.45 3.68 -17.33
N ASN A 197 4.49 2.95 -16.76
CA ASN A 197 3.87 1.78 -17.38
C ASN A 197 3.07 2.11 -18.66
N VAL A 198 2.62 3.36 -18.83
CA VAL A 198 2.00 3.81 -20.08
C VAL A 198 2.99 3.75 -21.24
N TYR A 199 4.24 4.13 -21.00
CA TYR A 199 5.30 4.14 -22.03
C TYR A 199 6.01 2.79 -22.15
N LEU A 200 6.19 2.09 -21.03
CA LEU A 200 6.92 0.84 -20.92
C LEU A 200 6.04 -0.22 -20.26
N ARG A 201 5.24 -0.93 -21.03
CA ARG A 201 4.23 -1.91 -20.55
C ARG A 201 4.82 -3.07 -19.74
N ASP A 202 6.11 -3.34 -19.88
CA ASP A 202 6.80 -4.38 -19.12
C ASP A 202 7.03 -4.03 -17.66
N VAL A 203 6.87 -2.75 -17.29
CA VAL A 203 7.03 -2.27 -15.90
C VAL A 203 6.11 -3.03 -14.93
N GLN A 204 4.89 -3.36 -15.33
CA GLN A 204 3.98 -4.14 -14.48
C GLN A 204 4.58 -5.50 -14.06
N TYR A 205 5.27 -6.20 -14.96
CA TYR A 205 5.90 -7.49 -14.65
C TYR A 205 7.15 -7.32 -13.76
N LEU A 206 7.94 -6.26 -14.00
CA LEU A 206 9.05 -5.91 -13.12
C LEU A 206 8.58 -5.57 -11.70
N VAL A 207 7.45 -4.89 -11.59
CA VAL A 207 6.82 -4.55 -10.29
C VAL A 207 6.40 -5.82 -9.56
N GLU A 208 5.77 -6.79 -10.23
CA GLU A 208 5.38 -8.07 -9.62
C GLU A 208 6.60 -8.80 -9.04
N VAL A 209 7.70 -8.87 -9.79
CA VAL A 209 8.95 -9.50 -9.31
C VAL A 209 9.57 -8.70 -8.16
N ALA A 210 9.61 -7.38 -8.25
CA ALA A 210 10.13 -6.52 -7.19
C ALA A 210 9.32 -6.66 -5.90
N LEU A 211 7.99 -6.69 -5.98
CA LEU A 211 7.12 -6.90 -4.82
C LEU A 211 7.33 -8.29 -4.20
N LEU A 212 7.55 -9.33 -5.00
CA LEU A 212 7.89 -10.66 -4.48
C LEU A 212 9.22 -10.65 -3.71
N ILE A 213 10.25 -10.00 -4.23
CA ILE A 213 11.54 -9.85 -3.55
C ILE A 213 11.38 -9.07 -2.25
N LEU A 214 10.68 -7.94 -2.29
CA LEU A 214 10.44 -7.08 -1.12
C LEU A 214 9.61 -7.80 -0.04
N PHE A 215 8.67 -8.68 -0.42
CA PHE A 215 7.93 -9.52 0.52
C PHE A 215 8.86 -10.37 1.38
N TRP A 216 9.79 -11.08 0.74
CA TRP A 216 10.77 -11.91 1.43
C TRP A 216 11.87 -11.09 2.12
N ALA A 217 12.11 -9.87 1.68
CA ALA A 217 12.98 -8.91 2.33
C ALA A 217 12.30 -8.09 3.45
N SER A 218 11.14 -8.53 3.94
CA SER A 218 10.37 -7.87 5.00
C SER A 218 10.02 -8.86 6.12
N PRO A 219 9.89 -8.40 7.39
CA PRO A 219 9.68 -9.27 8.56
C PRO A 219 8.20 -9.71 8.66
N ILE A 220 7.73 -10.50 7.69
CA ILE A 220 6.34 -10.95 7.60
C ILE A 220 6.20 -12.38 8.11
N VAL A 221 7.01 -13.29 7.55
CA VAL A 221 6.92 -14.73 7.84
C VAL A 221 8.01 -15.25 8.78
N TYR A 222 8.99 -14.42 9.08
CA TYR A 222 10.06 -14.66 10.05
C TYR A 222 10.30 -13.39 10.88
N SER A 223 10.75 -13.54 12.12
CA SER A 223 10.92 -12.39 13.01
C SER A 223 12.16 -11.56 12.70
N PHE A 224 12.08 -10.26 12.95
CA PHE A 224 13.25 -9.37 12.87
C PHE A 224 14.38 -9.86 13.78
N GLY A 225 14.06 -10.40 14.96
CA GLY A 225 15.03 -11.01 15.87
C GLY A 225 15.88 -12.10 15.23
N MET A 226 15.28 -12.95 14.40
CA MET A 226 16.04 -13.98 13.68
C MET A 226 17.09 -13.40 12.74
N VAL A 227 16.82 -12.24 12.14
CA VAL A 227 17.78 -11.53 11.28
C VAL A 227 18.92 -10.94 12.12
N VAL A 228 18.58 -10.30 13.24
CA VAL A 228 19.55 -9.71 14.18
C VAL A 228 20.47 -10.78 14.74
N ASP A 229 19.92 -11.88 15.27
CA ASP A 229 20.68 -12.97 15.89
C ASP A 229 21.64 -13.64 14.89
N ARG A 230 21.17 -13.88 13.65
CA ARG A 230 22.01 -14.49 12.61
C ARG A 230 23.11 -13.55 12.12
N ALA A 231 22.81 -12.26 12.02
CA ALA A 231 23.80 -11.25 11.65
C ALA A 231 24.89 -11.13 12.73
N ALA A 232 24.50 -11.07 14.01
CA ALA A 232 25.42 -11.03 15.15
C ALA A 232 26.29 -12.29 15.23
N ALA A 233 25.70 -13.49 15.10
CA ALA A 233 26.42 -14.76 15.11
C ALA A 233 27.49 -14.88 14.01
N ARG A 234 27.37 -14.11 12.91
CA ARG A 234 28.32 -14.09 11.80
C ARG A 234 29.23 -12.86 11.80
N GLY A 235 29.09 -11.94 12.74
CA GLY A 235 29.81 -10.65 12.74
C GLY A 235 29.44 -9.74 11.56
N GLN A 236 28.20 -9.88 11.04
CA GLN A 236 27.71 -9.17 9.85
C GLN A 236 26.56 -8.20 10.18
N GLU A 237 26.76 -7.37 11.20
CA GLU A 237 25.73 -6.44 11.69
C GLU A 237 25.25 -5.45 10.60
N TRP A 238 26.09 -5.17 9.60
CA TRP A 238 25.71 -4.34 8.45
C TRP A 238 24.48 -4.87 7.67
N ILE A 239 24.22 -6.19 7.73
CA ILE A 239 23.05 -6.80 7.09
C ILE A 239 21.76 -6.28 7.72
N VAL A 240 21.75 -6.04 9.05
CA VAL A 240 20.58 -5.47 9.74
C VAL A 240 20.31 -4.06 9.25
N THR A 241 21.37 -3.26 9.06
CA THR A 241 21.24 -1.91 8.52
C THR A 241 20.70 -1.94 7.08
N LEU A 242 21.23 -2.82 6.24
CA LEU A 242 20.74 -2.99 4.86
C LEU A 242 19.27 -3.45 4.82
N TYR A 243 18.91 -4.37 5.71
CA TYR A 243 17.54 -4.85 5.84
C TYR A 243 16.56 -3.74 6.24
N GLN A 244 17.00 -2.82 7.09
CA GLN A 244 16.23 -1.65 7.53
C GLN A 244 16.22 -0.49 6.52
N LEU A 245 17.00 -0.56 5.41
CA LEU A 245 16.83 0.39 4.29
C LEU A 245 15.54 0.17 3.51
N ASN A 246 14.96 -1.03 3.59
CA ASN A 246 13.62 -1.27 3.07
C ASN A 246 12.60 -0.56 3.98
N PRO A 247 11.88 0.48 3.49
CA PRO A 247 10.94 1.23 4.32
C PRO A 247 9.83 0.34 4.88
N MET A 248 9.44 -0.71 4.16
CA MET A 248 8.40 -1.62 4.62
C MET A 248 8.84 -2.47 5.81
N THR A 249 10.14 -2.67 6.04
CA THR A 249 10.64 -3.35 7.24
C THR A 249 10.18 -2.63 8.51
N ASP A 250 10.53 -1.34 8.66
CA ASP A 250 10.21 -0.58 9.86
C ASP A 250 8.70 -0.28 9.98
N ILE A 251 8.01 -0.09 8.84
CA ILE A 251 6.56 0.13 8.81
C ILE A 251 5.80 -1.14 9.27
N ILE A 252 6.20 -2.34 8.81
CA ILE A 252 5.60 -3.61 9.24
C ILE A 252 5.89 -3.87 10.71
N LEU A 253 7.12 -3.62 11.16
CA LEU A 253 7.49 -3.76 12.58
C LEU A 253 6.67 -2.83 13.46
N ALA A 254 6.44 -1.59 13.03
CA ALA A 254 5.55 -0.66 13.75
C ALA A 254 4.12 -1.19 13.85
N PHE A 255 3.56 -1.68 12.75
CA PHE A 255 2.22 -2.26 12.74
C PHE A 255 2.10 -3.49 13.63
N GLN A 256 3.10 -4.39 13.57
CA GLN A 256 3.17 -5.57 14.43
C GLN A 256 3.31 -5.15 15.90
N LYS A 257 4.17 -4.20 16.23
CA LYS A 257 4.32 -3.65 17.60
C LYS A 257 3.00 -3.13 18.15
N GLY A 258 2.17 -2.52 17.29
CA GLY A 258 0.86 -1.99 17.66
C GLY A 258 -0.22 -3.04 17.91
N ILE A 259 -0.18 -4.18 17.23
CA ILE A 259 -1.26 -5.18 17.27
C ILE A 259 -0.85 -6.44 18.01
N TRP A 260 0.40 -6.86 17.88
CA TRP A 260 0.90 -8.13 18.40
C TRP A 260 1.44 -7.95 19.83
N ARG A 261 0.52 -7.96 20.80
CA ARG A 261 0.83 -7.77 22.22
C ARG A 261 1.85 -8.79 22.74
N ALA A 262 1.67 -10.06 22.38
CA ALA A 262 2.53 -11.16 22.82
C ALA A 262 4.01 -11.00 22.44
N GLY A 263 4.32 -10.21 21.40
CA GLY A 263 5.69 -9.90 21.03
C GLY A 263 6.19 -8.54 21.50
N SER A 264 5.27 -7.64 21.89
CA SER A 264 5.62 -6.30 22.35
C SER A 264 5.82 -6.21 23.87
N GLU A 265 5.25 -7.16 24.62
CA GLU A 265 5.28 -7.22 26.09
C GLU A 265 5.84 -8.58 26.53
N THR A 266 6.31 -8.67 27.79
CA THR A 266 6.70 -9.95 28.39
C THR A 266 5.48 -10.86 28.47
N THR A 267 5.56 -12.06 27.91
CA THR A 267 4.44 -13.01 27.83
C THR A 267 4.84 -14.32 28.46
N THR A 268 3.93 -14.91 29.26
CA THR A 268 4.09 -16.28 29.79
C THR A 268 3.40 -17.25 28.85
N MET A 269 4.13 -18.22 28.33
CA MET A 269 3.58 -19.27 27.48
C MET A 269 2.75 -20.27 28.31
N ALA A 270 1.96 -21.11 27.64
CA ALA A 270 1.10 -22.11 28.27
C ALA A 270 1.87 -23.15 29.08
N ASP A 271 3.15 -23.33 28.79
CA ASP A 271 4.08 -24.22 29.53
C ASP A 271 4.75 -23.55 30.75
N GLY A 272 4.38 -22.28 31.04
CA GLY A 272 4.95 -21.52 32.16
C GLY A 272 6.25 -20.76 31.80
N THR A 273 6.78 -20.91 30.60
CA THR A 273 7.99 -20.19 30.16
C THR A 273 7.69 -18.70 29.98
N VAL A 274 8.53 -17.84 30.58
CA VAL A 274 8.46 -16.38 30.40
C VAL A 274 9.28 -16.00 29.17
N VAL A 275 8.62 -15.48 28.15
CA VAL A 275 9.27 -15.02 26.92
C VAL A 275 9.40 -13.50 26.96
N PRO A 276 10.63 -12.97 26.84
CA PRO A 276 10.84 -11.52 26.77
C PRO A 276 10.25 -10.93 25.48
N PRO A 277 10.02 -9.61 25.43
CA PRO A 277 9.62 -8.94 24.20
C PRO A 277 10.56 -9.27 23.06
N GLN A 278 10.00 -9.40 21.85
CA GLN A 278 10.82 -9.59 20.65
C GLN A 278 11.61 -8.31 20.36
N PRO A 279 12.80 -8.41 19.79
CA PRO A 279 13.60 -7.25 19.46
C PRO A 279 12.89 -6.40 18.38
N PHE A 280 12.69 -5.12 18.69
CA PHE A 280 12.33 -4.07 17.75
C PHE A 280 13.49 -3.08 17.65
N PRO A 281 13.62 -2.33 16.55
CA PRO A 281 14.60 -1.25 16.48
C PRO A 281 14.41 -0.27 17.63
N VAL A 282 15.49 0.06 18.34
CA VAL A 282 15.48 0.96 19.51
C VAL A 282 15.00 2.36 19.13
N ASP A 283 15.35 2.80 17.93
CA ASP A 283 15.07 4.12 17.35
C ASP A 283 13.86 4.11 16.39
N LEU A 284 12.91 3.18 16.57
CA LEU A 284 11.77 2.99 15.67
C LEU A 284 10.99 4.29 15.44
N ASP A 285 10.75 5.08 16.49
CA ASP A 285 10.00 6.34 16.38
C ASP A 285 10.70 7.34 15.48
N PHE A 286 12.02 7.50 15.65
CA PHE A 286 12.82 8.37 14.81
C PHE A 286 12.85 7.88 13.35
N ARG A 287 12.96 6.57 13.14
CA ARG A 287 12.91 5.96 11.81
C ARG A 287 11.57 6.21 11.12
N LEU A 288 10.46 6.06 11.83
CA LEU A 288 9.13 6.35 11.27
C LEU A 288 8.98 7.83 10.89
N LEU A 289 9.55 8.75 11.69
CA LEU A 289 9.59 10.17 11.34
C LEU A 289 10.40 10.41 10.05
N VAL A 290 11.59 9.82 9.95
CA VAL A 290 12.42 9.90 8.74
C VAL A 290 11.68 9.33 7.55
N LEU A 291 11.05 8.16 7.71
CA LEU A 291 10.24 7.54 6.66
C LEU A 291 9.05 8.42 6.25
N ALA A 292 8.42 9.14 7.18
CA ALA A 292 7.35 10.08 6.86
C ALA A 292 7.87 11.23 5.97
N VAL A 293 9.01 11.82 6.31
CA VAL A 293 9.61 12.90 5.51
C VAL A 293 10.03 12.40 4.13
N VAL A 294 10.72 11.26 4.07
CA VAL A 294 11.17 10.66 2.80
C VAL A 294 9.97 10.23 1.95
N GLY A 295 8.96 9.60 2.56
CA GLY A 295 7.74 9.17 1.87
C GLY A 295 6.96 10.35 1.26
N LEU A 296 6.82 11.45 2.01
CA LEU A 296 6.21 12.68 1.49
C LEU A 296 7.03 13.28 0.36
N ALA A 297 8.35 13.33 0.47
CA ALA A 297 9.21 13.81 -0.60
C ALA A 297 9.07 12.94 -1.88
N LEU A 298 9.04 11.61 -1.72
CA LEU A 298 8.80 10.67 -2.82
C LEU A 298 7.44 10.88 -3.46
N LEU A 299 6.38 11.09 -2.67
CA LEU A 299 5.04 11.36 -3.18
C LEU A 299 4.99 12.66 -4.00
N LEU A 300 5.68 13.71 -3.55
CA LEU A 300 5.78 14.98 -4.29
C LEU A 300 6.50 14.78 -5.62
N VAL A 301 7.60 14.05 -5.62
CA VAL A 301 8.37 13.73 -6.85
C VAL A 301 7.50 12.88 -7.80
N ALA A 302 6.85 11.84 -7.28
CA ALA A 302 5.97 10.97 -8.06
C ALA A 302 4.84 11.74 -8.72
N GLN A 303 4.15 12.61 -7.96
CA GLN A 303 3.10 13.49 -8.49
C GLN A 303 3.64 14.42 -9.59
N ARG A 304 4.84 14.96 -9.41
CA ARG A 304 5.45 15.83 -10.41
C ARG A 304 5.80 15.10 -11.70
N VAL A 305 6.35 13.89 -11.59
CA VAL A 305 6.65 13.03 -12.73
C VAL A 305 5.35 12.66 -13.46
N PHE A 306 4.33 12.22 -12.71
CA PHE A 306 3.01 11.89 -13.25
C PHE A 306 2.41 13.07 -14.00
N ALA A 307 2.38 14.27 -13.39
CA ALA A 307 1.85 15.49 -13.99
C ALA A 307 2.58 15.91 -15.28
N ARG A 308 3.88 15.62 -15.39
CA ARG A 308 4.65 15.88 -16.63
C ARG A 308 4.33 14.86 -17.73
N LEU A 309 4.21 13.59 -17.38
CA LEU A 309 4.03 12.51 -18.34
C LEU A 309 2.58 12.38 -18.83
N GLN A 310 1.61 12.73 -17.98
CA GLN A 310 0.18 12.56 -18.32
C GLN A 310 -0.27 13.30 -19.57
N GLY A 311 0.43 14.39 -19.98
CA GLY A 311 0.09 15.14 -21.19
C GLY A 311 -0.05 14.26 -22.43
N ASN A 312 0.82 13.27 -22.58
CA ASN A 312 0.90 12.42 -23.78
C ASN A 312 0.16 11.08 -23.63
N PHE A 313 -0.44 10.75 -22.46
CA PHE A 313 -1.08 9.43 -22.24
C PHE A 313 -2.11 9.08 -23.32
N ALA A 314 -2.90 10.05 -23.78
CA ALA A 314 -3.92 9.77 -24.79
C ALA A 314 -3.36 9.33 -26.16
N GLN A 315 -2.07 9.59 -26.41
CA GLN A 315 -1.37 9.19 -27.63
C GLN A 315 -0.70 7.83 -27.48
N GLU A 316 -0.25 7.48 -26.26
CA GLU A 316 0.53 6.27 -25.97
C GLU A 316 -0.33 5.04 -25.58
N ILE A 317 -1.59 5.25 -25.20
CA ILE A 317 -2.53 4.17 -24.81
C ILE A 317 -3.39 3.66 -25.97
#